data_38a0b142a7e40581e1b42f675a7ff06b
#
_entry.id   38a0b142a7e40581e1b42f675a7ff06b
#
_cell.length_a   1.000
_cell.length_b   1.000
_cell.length_c   1.000
_cell.angle_alpha   90.00
_cell.angle_beta   90.00
_cell.angle_gamma   90.00
#
_symmetry.space_group_name_H-M   'P 1'
#
loop_
_entity.id
_entity.type
_entity.pdbx_description
1 polymer ?
#
loop_
_entity_poly.entity_id
_entity_poly.type
_entity_poly.pdbx_seq_one_letter_code
_entity_poly.pdbx_strand_id
1 'polypeptide(L)'
;MKNAKKLFLVLAIAVFAIACVACGKKDGDNNKTTTTPTAATQAPTAATTTATPEPTKPARDLKGIEVSIVDWWSGDNWNQANNAYQEAYWEMMNDAMKANNFTFTRKNVGGWGTDYTEAAMLSITNNEPQGSIITFDNTWVASLLSQGAFLDVSNLPSIDWTDKKWNKAAIEVMTINGGIYGFAAGFEPRTGVFFNKPLFKQFNVDTDLPYQLQAEGKWSWDEFEKLCKELTKDTNNDGVTDVYGVTGQNTVFFTAALMTNGTFVITKDDSGKLMMNAKDPKVLEALNWAHKILDEGYFSLAKEGDSWDYFKADFFDGEAAMWVEEEYAISQGIAEHSMDVGFVTFPYGPAVGKPIAICRENILIIPSCPATKDIADDIAFAYNIYTDVPEGYEDDDARWKASYETLFNDEKAVTETINWIINKYDSYMNDGMLIANFRPDWLYNLGDAAGVPSTILEEYSAEWQTQVDEFNATLK
;
A
#
# COMPACT_ATOMS: atom_id res chain seq x y z
N MET A 1 -36.84 34.01 -6.05
CA MET A 1 -38.13 33.65 -6.69
C MET A 1 -37.87 32.48 -7.67
N LYS A 2 -38.71 31.47 -7.50
CA LYS A 2 -38.94 30.27 -8.36
C LYS A 2 -38.00 29.06 -8.22
N ASN A 3 -38.62 28.10 -7.55
CA ASN A 3 -38.33 26.67 -7.42
C ASN A 3 -38.04 25.92 -8.71
N ALA A 4 -37.10 24.93 -8.67
CA ALA A 4 -37.12 23.81 -9.54
C ALA A 4 -36.95 22.51 -8.72
N LYS A 5 -37.90 21.64 -8.91
CA LYS A 5 -38.18 20.42 -8.16
C LYS A 5 -37.19 19.30 -8.47
N LYS A 6 -36.77 18.60 -7.41
CA LYS A 6 -36.07 17.30 -7.49
C LYS A 6 -37.01 16.23 -8.03
N LEU A 7 -36.56 15.48 -9.03
CA LEU A 7 -37.24 14.28 -9.52
C LEU A 7 -36.43 13.06 -9.06
N PHE A 8 -37.00 12.27 -8.15
CA PHE A 8 -36.50 10.95 -7.78
C PHE A 8 -36.94 9.95 -8.82
N LEU A 9 -35.98 9.22 -9.40
CA LEU A 9 -36.26 8.03 -10.21
C LEU A 9 -35.84 6.78 -9.41
N VAL A 10 -36.83 6.02 -8.99
CA VAL A 10 -36.67 4.69 -8.38
C VAL A 10 -36.69 3.68 -9.50
N LEU A 11 -35.61 2.92 -9.69
CA LEU A 11 -35.56 1.80 -10.61
C LEU A 11 -35.63 0.51 -9.80
N ALA A 12 -36.72 -0.22 -9.96
CA ALA A 12 -36.93 -1.56 -9.40
C ALA A 12 -36.22 -2.60 -10.27
N ILE A 13 -35.35 -3.41 -9.66
CA ILE A 13 -34.72 -4.57 -10.32
C ILE A 13 -35.59 -5.78 -10.04
N ALA A 14 -36.12 -6.39 -11.12
CA ALA A 14 -36.89 -7.62 -11.11
C ALA A 14 -35.95 -8.83 -11.12
N VAL A 15 -36.12 -9.70 -10.14
CA VAL A 15 -35.47 -11.02 -10.03
C VAL A 15 -36.10 -11.98 -11.04
N PHE A 16 -35.29 -12.57 -11.92
CA PHE A 16 -35.69 -13.70 -12.74
C PHE A 16 -35.08 -14.99 -12.17
N ALA A 17 -35.96 -15.82 -11.57
CA ALA A 17 -35.62 -17.18 -11.23
C ALA A 17 -35.94 -18.09 -12.43
N ILE A 18 -34.98 -18.83 -12.91
CA ILE A 18 -35.19 -19.91 -13.88
C ILE A 18 -35.02 -21.25 -13.17
N ALA A 19 -36.14 -21.96 -13.01
CA ALA A 19 -36.16 -23.34 -12.57
C ALA A 19 -35.90 -24.25 -13.78
N CYS A 20 -34.92 -25.14 -13.70
CA CYS A 20 -34.79 -26.27 -14.63
C CYS A 20 -35.41 -27.50 -14.03
N VAL A 21 -36.44 -27.97 -14.70
CA VAL A 21 -37.14 -29.26 -14.47
C VAL A 21 -36.41 -30.37 -15.22
N ALA A 22 -36.17 -31.47 -14.49
CA ALA A 22 -35.66 -32.72 -15.01
C ALA A 22 -36.80 -33.58 -15.56
N CYS A 23 -36.54 -34.33 -16.63
CA CYS A 23 -37.15 -35.61 -17.03
C CYS A 23 -36.53 -36.00 -18.38
N GLY A 24 -36.09 -37.20 -18.70
CA GLY A 24 -36.28 -38.52 -18.15
C GLY A 24 -36.10 -39.54 -19.27
N LYS A 25 -35.47 -40.70 -18.98
CA LYS A 25 -35.67 -42.04 -19.62
C LYS A 25 -35.35 -42.19 -21.12
N LYS A 26 -34.77 -43.27 -21.62
CA LYS A 26 -34.52 -44.67 -21.29
C LYS A 26 -33.78 -45.36 -22.47
N ASP A 27 -33.11 -46.47 -22.15
CA ASP A 27 -32.88 -47.74 -22.89
C ASP A 27 -31.71 -47.76 -23.88
N GLY A 28 -30.78 -48.65 -23.71
CA GLY A 28 -30.69 -50.06 -23.66
C GLY A 28 -29.47 -50.54 -24.38
N ASP A 29 -28.79 -51.44 -23.86
CA ASP A 29 -28.34 -52.76 -24.26
C ASP A 29 -26.86 -53.09 -24.07
N ASN A 30 -26.71 -54.13 -23.28
CA ASN A 30 -25.72 -55.21 -23.17
C ASN A 30 -24.47 -55.20 -24.07
N ASN A 31 -23.27 -55.34 -23.46
CA ASN A 31 -22.52 -56.55 -23.68
C ASN A 31 -21.57 -56.89 -22.50
N LYS A 32 -21.63 -58.14 -22.04
CA LYS A 32 -20.76 -58.77 -21.04
C LYS A 32 -19.41 -59.08 -21.65
N THR A 33 -18.32 -58.78 -20.89
CA THR A 33 -17.17 -59.67 -20.91
C THR A 33 -16.52 -59.72 -19.51
N THR A 34 -16.44 -60.92 -19.01
CA THR A 34 -15.93 -61.38 -17.74
C THR A 34 -14.37 -61.38 -17.80
N THR A 35 -13.68 -60.77 -16.81
CA THR A 35 -12.33 -61.26 -16.45
C THR A 35 -12.11 -61.08 -14.94
N THR A 36 -11.53 -62.09 -14.37
CA THR A 36 -11.29 -62.48 -12.99
C THR A 36 -10.39 -61.50 -12.24
N PRO A 37 -10.47 -61.37 -10.91
CA PRO A 37 -9.74 -60.37 -10.15
C PRO A 37 -8.34 -60.81 -9.81
N THR A 38 -7.36 -59.92 -10.04
CA THR A 38 -6.00 -60.05 -9.52
C THR A 38 -5.84 -59.28 -8.22
N ALA A 39 -5.21 -59.90 -7.26
CA ALA A 39 -5.05 -59.45 -5.87
C ALA A 39 -4.48 -58.00 -5.74
N ALA A 40 -5.13 -57.23 -4.88
CA ALA A 40 -4.70 -55.92 -4.46
C ALA A 40 -3.51 -56.08 -3.48
N THR A 41 -2.37 -55.53 -3.85
CA THR A 41 -1.23 -55.31 -2.96
C THR A 41 -1.57 -54.07 -2.08
N GLN A 42 -1.60 -54.26 -0.79
CA GLN A 42 -1.79 -53.16 0.17
C GLN A 42 -0.60 -52.18 0.09
N ALA A 43 -0.87 -50.92 -0.17
CA ALA A 43 0.05 -49.83 0.01
C ALA A 43 0.32 -49.59 1.51
N PRO A 44 1.53 -49.21 1.93
CA PRO A 44 1.82 -48.93 3.32
C PRO A 44 1.04 -47.69 3.79
N THR A 45 0.33 -47.85 4.88
CA THR A 45 -0.33 -46.76 5.60
C THR A 45 0.72 -45.74 6.00
N ALA A 46 0.69 -44.54 5.43
CA ALA A 46 1.48 -43.42 5.91
C ALA A 46 1.06 -43.14 7.36
N ALA A 47 2.02 -43.19 8.27
CA ALA A 47 1.81 -42.75 9.65
C ALA A 47 1.51 -41.26 9.62
N THR A 48 0.27 -40.91 10.01
CA THR A 48 -0.11 -39.54 10.30
C THR A 48 0.73 -39.09 11.51
N THR A 49 1.79 -38.33 11.27
CA THR A 49 2.46 -37.61 12.33
C THR A 49 1.48 -36.54 12.80
N THR A 50 0.87 -36.80 13.96
CA THR A 50 0.13 -35.80 14.71
C THR A 50 1.15 -34.69 15.05
N ALA A 51 1.06 -33.55 14.38
CA ALA A 51 1.81 -32.36 14.77
C ALA A 51 1.46 -32.06 16.23
N THR A 52 2.47 -31.92 17.06
CA THR A 52 2.28 -31.42 18.43
C THR A 52 1.70 -30.03 18.31
N PRO A 53 0.55 -29.73 18.94
CA PRO A 53 -0.01 -28.38 18.89
C PRO A 53 1.05 -27.41 19.41
N GLU A 54 1.30 -26.37 18.64
CA GLU A 54 2.12 -25.24 19.09
C GLU A 54 1.50 -24.68 20.38
N PRO A 55 2.29 -24.31 21.39
CA PRO A 55 1.73 -23.86 22.65
C PRO A 55 0.87 -22.62 22.41
N THR A 56 -0.44 -22.79 22.55
CA THR A 56 -1.39 -21.68 22.55
C THR A 56 -0.92 -20.67 23.60
N LYS A 57 -0.75 -19.40 23.20
CA LYS A 57 -0.43 -18.30 24.11
C LYS A 57 -1.38 -18.39 25.31
N PRO A 58 -0.89 -18.33 26.58
CA PRO A 58 -1.76 -18.46 27.75
C PRO A 58 -2.85 -17.38 27.69
N ALA A 59 -4.08 -17.80 27.98
CA ALA A 59 -5.21 -16.88 28.07
C ALA A 59 -4.92 -15.78 29.11
N ARG A 60 -5.19 -14.52 28.71
CA ARG A 60 -4.99 -13.33 29.54
C ARG A 60 -6.34 -12.62 29.70
N ASP A 61 -6.77 -12.40 30.95
CA ASP A 61 -8.01 -11.67 31.20
C ASP A 61 -7.78 -10.15 31.05
N LEU A 62 -8.25 -9.59 29.93
CA LEU A 62 -8.17 -8.15 29.65
C LEU A 62 -9.34 -7.36 30.28
N LYS A 63 -10.12 -7.99 31.18
CA LYS A 63 -11.17 -7.36 31.99
C LYS A 63 -12.27 -6.64 31.18
N GLY A 64 -12.51 -7.11 29.97
CA GLY A 64 -13.57 -6.58 29.10
C GLY A 64 -13.21 -5.26 28.43
N ILE A 65 -11.91 -4.92 28.29
CA ILE A 65 -11.53 -3.69 27.55
C ILE A 65 -11.99 -3.76 26.09
N GLU A 66 -12.33 -2.61 25.54
CA GLU A 66 -12.45 -2.43 24.11
C GLU A 66 -11.11 -1.93 23.55
N VAL A 67 -10.52 -2.68 22.62
CA VAL A 67 -9.38 -2.24 21.84
C VAL A 67 -9.90 -1.80 20.48
N SER A 68 -9.60 -0.57 20.08
CA SER A 68 -10.10 0.00 18.84
C SER A 68 -8.99 0.59 18.00
N ILE A 69 -9.04 0.30 16.69
CA ILE A 69 -8.26 1.04 15.69
C ILE A 69 -9.17 2.12 15.12
N VAL A 70 -8.67 3.34 15.01
CA VAL A 70 -9.35 4.42 14.30
C VAL A 70 -8.57 4.84 13.06
N ASP A 71 -9.30 5.11 11.99
CA ASP A 71 -8.79 5.54 10.70
C ASP A 71 -9.82 6.43 9.98
N TRP A 72 -9.58 6.76 8.70
CA TRP A 72 -10.46 7.61 7.88
C TRP A 72 -11.13 6.88 6.71
N TRP A 73 -10.98 5.54 6.60
CA TRP A 73 -11.54 4.77 5.48
C TRP A 73 -12.37 3.56 5.87
N SER A 74 -12.31 3.08 7.11
CA SER A 74 -13.07 1.88 7.51
C SER A 74 -14.56 2.11 7.40
N GLY A 75 -15.26 1.14 6.82
CA GLY A 75 -16.73 1.11 6.75
C GLY A 75 -17.33 0.24 7.86
N ASP A 76 -18.66 0.25 7.97
CA ASP A 76 -19.40 -0.54 8.97
C ASP A 76 -19.23 -2.06 8.78
N ASN A 77 -18.77 -2.47 7.61
CA ASN A 77 -18.57 -3.86 7.23
C ASN A 77 -17.11 -4.34 7.30
N TRP A 78 -16.24 -3.63 8.03
CA TRP A 78 -14.81 -3.93 8.13
C TRP A 78 -14.50 -5.36 8.61
N ASN A 79 -15.41 -6.03 9.30
CA ASN A 79 -15.29 -7.37 9.84
C ASN A 79 -16.13 -8.43 9.11
N GLN A 80 -16.64 -8.13 7.91
CA GLN A 80 -17.36 -9.11 7.10
C GLN A 80 -16.39 -10.06 6.39
N ALA A 81 -16.68 -11.33 6.45
CA ALA A 81 -15.95 -12.37 5.72
C ALA A 81 -16.55 -12.55 4.31
N ASN A 82 -15.69 -12.50 3.29
CA ASN A 82 -16.07 -12.70 1.89
C ASN A 82 -15.34 -13.89 1.24
N ASN A 83 -14.47 -14.57 1.99
CA ASN A 83 -13.74 -15.76 1.54
C ASN A 83 -13.36 -16.65 2.74
N ALA A 84 -12.91 -17.87 2.46
CA ALA A 84 -12.59 -18.87 3.48
C ALA A 84 -11.48 -18.43 4.46
N TYR A 85 -10.47 -17.65 3.98
CA TYR A 85 -9.46 -17.09 4.86
C TYR A 85 -10.10 -16.13 5.88
N GLN A 86 -10.93 -15.22 5.42
CA GLN A 86 -11.59 -14.23 6.30
C GLN A 86 -12.57 -14.89 7.27
N GLU A 87 -13.25 -15.97 6.87
CA GLU A 87 -14.09 -16.77 7.77
C GLU A 87 -13.26 -17.40 8.88
N ALA A 88 -12.17 -18.08 8.56
CA ALA A 88 -11.25 -18.67 9.54
C ALA A 88 -10.60 -17.60 10.43
N TYR A 89 -10.23 -16.45 9.87
CA TYR A 89 -9.67 -15.32 10.61
C TYR A 89 -10.65 -14.78 11.66
N TRP A 90 -11.90 -14.54 11.28
CA TRP A 90 -12.89 -14.04 12.22
C TRP A 90 -13.34 -15.09 13.25
N GLU A 91 -13.28 -16.39 12.94
CA GLU A 91 -13.46 -17.45 13.92
C GLU A 91 -12.33 -17.38 14.96
N MET A 92 -11.06 -17.33 14.54
CA MET A 92 -9.89 -17.16 15.41
C MET A 92 -10.02 -15.91 16.29
N MET A 93 -10.38 -14.77 15.71
CA MET A 93 -10.53 -13.51 16.45
C MET A 93 -11.66 -13.57 17.49
N ASN A 94 -12.80 -14.14 17.15
CA ASN A 94 -13.94 -14.29 18.06
C ASN A 94 -13.59 -15.20 19.25
N ASP A 95 -12.88 -16.29 18.99
CA ASP A 95 -12.41 -17.19 20.04
C ASP A 95 -11.37 -16.52 20.93
N ALA A 96 -10.44 -15.77 20.37
CA ALA A 96 -9.46 -15.01 21.12
C ALA A 96 -10.09 -13.91 21.99
N MET A 97 -11.04 -13.15 21.45
CA MET A 97 -11.78 -12.13 22.20
C MET A 97 -12.52 -12.75 23.40
N LYS A 98 -13.18 -13.90 23.18
CA LYS A 98 -13.88 -14.62 24.25
C LYS A 98 -12.93 -15.20 25.29
N ALA A 99 -11.83 -15.83 24.85
CA ALA A 99 -10.87 -16.47 25.74
C ALA A 99 -10.11 -15.47 26.62
N ASN A 100 -9.86 -14.27 26.11
CA ASN A 100 -9.06 -13.24 26.77
C ASN A 100 -9.89 -12.05 27.28
N ASN A 101 -11.22 -12.14 27.21
CA ASN A 101 -12.17 -11.15 27.75
C ASN A 101 -11.87 -9.73 27.28
N PHE A 102 -11.91 -9.50 25.95
CA PHE A 102 -11.81 -8.18 25.31
C PHE A 102 -12.74 -8.10 24.10
N THR A 103 -12.92 -6.88 23.59
CA THR A 103 -13.54 -6.64 22.27
C THR A 103 -12.56 -5.90 21.38
N PHE A 104 -12.65 -6.16 20.07
CA PHE A 104 -11.83 -5.48 19.08
C PHE A 104 -12.73 -4.80 18.05
N THR A 105 -12.46 -3.53 17.76
CA THR A 105 -13.25 -2.74 16.83
C THR A 105 -12.38 -1.91 15.90
N ARG A 106 -12.94 -1.53 14.74
CA ARG A 106 -12.38 -0.57 13.81
C ARG A 106 -13.41 0.52 13.55
N LYS A 107 -12.99 1.78 13.56
CA LYS A 107 -13.93 2.92 13.46
C LYS A 107 -13.35 3.97 12.50
N ASN A 108 -14.17 4.42 11.58
CA ASN A 108 -13.91 5.66 10.86
C ASN A 108 -14.31 6.83 11.75
N VAL A 109 -13.37 7.76 11.99
CA VAL A 109 -13.61 8.93 12.86
C VAL A 109 -13.50 10.26 12.11
N GLY A 110 -13.46 10.24 10.79
CA GLY A 110 -13.41 11.43 9.96
C GLY A 110 -12.84 11.16 8.57
N GLY A 111 -12.74 12.20 7.74
CA GLY A 111 -12.07 12.13 6.44
C GLY A 111 -10.56 12.36 6.55
N TRP A 112 -9.84 12.01 5.50
CA TRP A 112 -8.42 12.34 5.36
C TRP A 112 -8.24 13.88 5.36
N GLY A 113 -7.34 14.39 6.20
CA GLY A 113 -7.03 15.82 6.26
C GLY A 113 -6.68 16.34 7.64
N THR A 114 -6.52 17.65 7.73
CA THR A 114 -6.08 18.35 8.94
C THR A 114 -7.06 18.16 10.09
N ASP A 115 -8.36 18.17 9.82
CA ASP A 115 -9.41 18.01 10.86
C ASP A 115 -9.25 16.67 11.61
N TYR A 116 -8.84 15.61 10.91
CA TYR A 116 -8.56 14.30 11.53
C TYR A 116 -7.40 14.38 12.52
N THR A 117 -6.28 15.00 12.12
CA THR A 117 -5.09 15.11 12.97
C THR A 117 -5.31 16.01 14.17
N GLU A 118 -6.02 17.13 14.00
CA GLU A 118 -6.38 18.05 15.08
C GLU A 118 -7.31 17.37 16.09
N ALA A 119 -8.32 16.65 15.62
CA ALA A 119 -9.24 15.91 16.49
C ALA A 119 -8.50 14.79 17.26
N ALA A 120 -7.61 14.05 16.60
CA ALA A 120 -6.79 13.04 17.25
C ALA A 120 -5.88 13.65 18.33
N MET A 121 -5.17 14.73 18.02
CA MET A 121 -4.30 15.40 19.00
C MET A 121 -5.07 15.95 20.20
N LEU A 122 -6.23 16.56 19.95
CA LEU A 122 -7.11 17.08 21.01
C LEU A 122 -7.60 15.94 21.93
N SER A 123 -7.98 14.80 21.34
CA SER A 123 -8.42 13.62 22.09
C SER A 123 -7.34 13.07 23.01
N ILE A 124 -6.11 13.00 22.52
CA ILE A 124 -4.93 12.54 23.28
C ILE A 124 -4.65 13.51 24.45
N THR A 125 -4.63 14.81 24.13
CA THR A 125 -4.36 15.87 25.13
C THR A 125 -5.42 15.91 26.24
N ASN A 126 -6.67 15.66 25.91
CA ASN A 126 -7.77 15.59 26.87
C ASN A 126 -7.84 14.26 27.66
N ASN A 127 -6.93 13.34 27.38
CA ASN A 127 -6.95 11.99 27.96
C ASN A 127 -8.21 11.17 27.62
N GLU A 128 -8.80 11.44 26.48
CA GLU A 128 -9.96 10.75 25.92
C GLU A 128 -9.67 10.37 24.46
N PRO A 129 -8.66 9.48 24.21
CA PRO A 129 -8.23 9.17 22.86
C PRO A 129 -9.38 8.55 22.04
N GLN A 130 -9.48 8.93 20.79
CA GLN A 130 -10.53 8.45 19.88
C GLN A 130 -10.48 6.94 19.67
N GLY A 131 -9.31 6.32 19.85
CA GLY A 131 -9.09 4.88 19.79
C GLY A 131 -7.88 4.45 20.62
N SER A 132 -7.80 3.17 20.90
CA SER A 132 -6.64 2.55 21.56
C SER A 132 -5.41 2.59 20.66
N ILE A 133 -5.64 2.50 19.34
CA ILE A 133 -4.66 2.62 18.29
C ILE A 133 -5.20 3.64 17.28
N ILE A 134 -4.36 4.59 16.91
CA ILE A 134 -4.73 5.62 15.93
C ILE A 134 -3.83 5.45 14.70
N THR A 135 -4.42 5.50 13.52
CA THR A 135 -3.71 5.44 12.25
C THR A 135 -3.43 6.85 11.75
N PHE A 136 -2.20 7.11 11.32
CA PHE A 136 -1.80 8.37 10.70
C PHE A 136 -1.18 8.14 9.33
N ASP A 137 -1.52 9.01 8.39
CA ASP A 137 -0.74 9.13 7.15
C ASP A 137 0.70 9.50 7.52
N ASN A 138 1.67 8.96 6.80
CA ASN A 138 3.09 9.21 7.10
C ASN A 138 3.47 10.69 7.06
N THR A 139 2.76 11.52 6.30
CA THR A 139 3.00 12.97 6.23
C THR A 139 2.57 13.73 7.49
N TRP A 140 1.79 13.11 8.37
CA TRP A 140 1.32 13.74 9.62
C TRP A 140 2.16 13.37 10.84
N VAL A 141 2.98 12.32 10.73
CA VAL A 141 3.71 11.71 11.84
C VAL A 141 4.59 12.72 12.59
N ALA A 142 5.39 13.49 11.87
CA ALA A 142 6.36 14.40 12.48
C ALA A 142 5.74 15.43 13.42
N SER A 143 4.67 16.04 12.99
CA SER A 143 3.95 17.08 13.75
C SER A 143 3.41 16.55 15.09
N LEU A 144 2.87 15.33 15.08
CA LEU A 144 2.27 14.72 16.27
C LEU A 144 3.34 14.07 17.18
N LEU A 145 4.38 13.50 16.57
CA LEU A 145 5.50 12.91 17.29
C LEU A 145 6.25 13.98 18.11
N SER A 146 6.52 15.15 17.52
CA SER A 146 7.20 16.28 18.20
C SER A 146 6.40 16.81 19.40
N GLN A 147 5.09 16.62 19.42
CA GLN A 147 4.21 16.99 20.53
C GLN A 147 4.09 15.90 21.59
N GLY A 148 4.80 14.77 21.45
CA GLY A 148 4.80 13.66 22.41
C GLY A 148 3.50 12.84 22.42
N ALA A 149 2.75 12.86 21.31
CA ALA A 149 1.48 12.15 21.18
C ALA A 149 1.63 10.62 21.11
N PHE A 150 2.83 10.10 20.78
CA PHE A 150 3.10 8.69 20.52
C PHE A 150 3.76 8.02 21.71
N LEU A 151 3.23 6.87 22.13
CA LEU A 151 3.81 6.07 23.20
C LEU A 151 5.01 5.28 22.64
N ASP A 152 6.08 5.20 23.43
CA ASP A 152 7.16 4.25 23.18
C ASP A 152 6.66 2.82 23.46
N VAL A 153 6.60 2.00 22.43
CA VAL A 153 6.11 0.62 22.48
C VAL A 153 7.23 -0.42 22.40
N SER A 154 8.49 0.01 22.40
CA SER A 154 9.66 -0.86 22.21
C SER A 154 9.78 -1.99 23.26
N ASN A 155 9.30 -1.74 24.46
CA ASN A 155 9.44 -2.64 25.60
C ASN A 155 8.11 -3.30 26.03
N LEU A 156 7.07 -3.29 25.21
CA LEU A 156 5.81 -3.97 25.55
C LEU A 156 5.98 -5.50 25.44
N PRO A 157 5.79 -6.26 26.54
CA PRO A 157 6.08 -7.70 26.57
C PRO A 157 5.26 -8.54 25.60
N SER A 158 4.11 -8.03 25.18
CA SER A 158 3.17 -8.76 24.32
C SER A 158 3.51 -8.71 22.83
N ILE A 159 4.52 -7.96 22.42
CA ILE A 159 4.94 -7.86 21.01
C ILE A 159 6.42 -8.25 20.87
N ASP A 160 6.69 -9.15 19.95
CA ASP A 160 8.03 -9.41 19.42
C ASP A 160 8.19 -8.64 18.10
N TRP A 161 8.92 -7.52 18.15
CA TRP A 161 9.16 -6.67 16.98
C TRP A 161 10.06 -7.31 15.92
N THR A 162 10.64 -8.50 16.19
CA THR A 162 11.42 -9.26 15.21
C THR A 162 10.56 -10.22 14.37
N ASP A 163 9.27 -10.37 14.72
CA ASP A 163 8.34 -11.19 13.95
C ASP A 163 8.18 -10.63 12.51
N LYS A 164 8.18 -11.55 11.53
CA LYS A 164 8.06 -11.23 10.10
C LYS A 164 6.75 -10.52 9.72
N LYS A 165 5.74 -10.57 10.58
CA LYS A 165 4.46 -9.90 10.33
C LYS A 165 4.53 -8.38 10.43
N TRP A 166 5.59 -7.83 11.06
CA TRP A 166 5.78 -6.39 11.18
C TRP A 166 6.46 -5.81 9.93
N ASN A 167 6.01 -4.65 9.51
CA ASN A 167 6.68 -3.92 8.44
C ASN A 167 8.01 -3.36 8.92
N LYS A 168 9.09 -3.99 8.49
CA LYS A 168 10.45 -3.67 8.93
C LYS A 168 10.83 -2.22 8.61
N ALA A 169 10.50 -1.73 7.40
CA ALA A 169 10.84 -0.37 6.99
C ALA A 169 10.11 0.68 7.86
N ALA A 170 8.83 0.44 8.19
CA ALA A 170 8.07 1.31 9.09
C ALA A 170 8.65 1.30 10.51
N ILE A 171 9.02 0.12 11.05
CA ILE A 171 9.66 0.01 12.36
C ILE A 171 11.02 0.74 12.38
N GLU A 172 11.85 0.57 11.34
CA GLU A 172 13.15 1.23 11.25
C GLU A 172 13.02 2.76 11.25
N VAL A 173 12.09 3.31 10.46
CA VAL A 173 11.85 4.75 10.43
C VAL A 173 11.32 5.25 11.77
N MET A 174 10.38 4.52 12.38
CA MET A 174 9.76 4.91 13.65
C MET A 174 10.59 4.55 14.89
N THR A 175 11.78 3.95 14.69
CA THR A 175 12.74 3.73 15.79
C THR A 175 13.60 4.98 15.98
N ILE A 176 13.43 5.64 17.13
CA ILE A 176 14.06 6.90 17.48
C ILE A 176 14.73 6.74 18.84
N ASN A 177 16.03 6.93 18.91
CA ASN A 177 16.83 6.78 20.16
C ASN A 177 16.56 5.45 20.89
N GLY A 178 16.34 4.37 20.13
CA GLY A 178 16.06 3.02 20.64
C GLY A 178 14.63 2.76 21.08
N GLY A 179 13.75 3.77 21.11
CA GLY A 179 12.31 3.61 21.31
C GLY A 179 11.58 3.43 19.96
N ILE A 180 10.49 2.66 19.97
CA ILE A 180 9.60 2.47 18.80
C ILE A 180 8.34 3.30 19.03
N TYR A 181 8.11 4.32 18.21
CA TYR A 181 7.01 5.28 18.39
C TYR A 181 5.87 5.11 17.36
N GLY A 182 5.94 4.10 16.52
CA GLY A 182 4.90 3.77 15.57
C GLY A 182 5.23 2.48 14.84
N PHE A 183 4.24 1.86 14.25
CA PHE A 183 4.37 0.54 13.64
C PHE A 183 3.37 0.35 12.50
N ALA A 184 3.61 -0.66 11.69
CA ALA A 184 2.65 -1.20 10.73
C ALA A 184 2.80 -2.73 10.69
N ALA A 185 1.73 -3.44 10.34
CA ALA A 185 1.74 -4.88 10.14
C ALA A 185 1.54 -5.20 8.66
N GLY A 186 2.34 -6.12 8.14
CA GLY A 186 2.35 -6.47 6.73
C GLY A 186 3.07 -5.43 5.88
N PHE A 187 2.87 -5.49 4.59
CA PHE A 187 3.42 -4.57 3.60
C PHE A 187 2.35 -4.24 2.56
N GLU A 188 2.11 -2.95 2.32
CA GLU A 188 1.26 -2.49 1.23
C GLU A 188 2.13 -2.10 0.03
N PRO A 189 1.99 -2.78 -1.12
CA PRO A 189 2.78 -2.50 -2.31
C PRO A 189 2.29 -1.20 -2.98
N ARG A 190 2.77 -0.06 -2.52
CA ARG A 190 2.22 1.23 -2.88
C ARG A 190 2.57 1.66 -4.31
N THR A 191 3.64 2.39 -4.50
CA THR A 191 3.93 3.04 -5.77
C THR A 191 4.49 2.08 -6.81
N GLY A 192 3.84 2.05 -7.98
CA GLY A 192 4.28 1.30 -9.14
C GLY A 192 3.91 2.01 -10.43
N VAL A 193 3.92 1.26 -11.51
CA VAL A 193 3.56 1.73 -12.86
C VAL A 193 2.42 0.89 -13.39
N PHE A 194 1.26 1.48 -13.52
CA PHE A 194 0.17 0.93 -14.32
C PHE A 194 0.46 1.12 -15.79
N PHE A 195 0.10 0.17 -16.63
CA PHE A 195 0.26 0.32 -18.07
C PHE A 195 -0.96 -0.18 -18.83
N ASN A 196 -1.36 0.60 -19.83
CA ASN A 196 -2.53 0.41 -20.67
C ASN A 196 -2.19 -0.58 -21.80
N LYS A 197 -2.49 -1.87 -21.61
CA LYS A 197 -2.20 -2.91 -22.61
C LYS A 197 -2.84 -2.67 -23.98
N PRO A 198 -4.10 -2.19 -24.09
CA PRO A 198 -4.67 -1.71 -25.36
C PRO A 198 -3.79 -0.73 -26.12
N LEU A 199 -3.22 0.30 -25.45
CA LEU A 199 -2.34 1.27 -26.11
C LEU A 199 -1.00 0.65 -26.51
N PHE A 200 -0.41 -0.20 -25.67
CA PHE A 200 0.79 -0.97 -26.03
C PHE A 200 0.56 -1.74 -27.33
N LYS A 201 -0.54 -2.48 -27.41
CA LYS A 201 -0.94 -3.22 -28.61
C LYS A 201 -1.17 -2.31 -29.81
N GLN A 202 -1.83 -1.17 -29.64
CA GLN A 202 -2.10 -0.19 -30.69
C GLN A 202 -0.80 0.34 -31.31
N PHE A 203 0.22 0.56 -30.49
CA PHE A 203 1.52 1.08 -30.93
C PHE A 203 2.56 -0.02 -31.22
N ASN A 204 2.13 -1.29 -31.29
CA ASN A 204 2.96 -2.47 -31.57
C ASN A 204 4.07 -2.70 -30.53
N VAL A 205 3.83 -2.32 -29.30
CA VAL A 205 4.68 -2.68 -28.14
C VAL A 205 4.13 -3.96 -27.53
N ASP A 206 5.03 -4.87 -27.12
CA ASP A 206 4.64 -6.10 -26.46
C ASP A 206 3.96 -5.79 -25.11
N THR A 207 2.72 -6.26 -24.95
CA THR A 207 1.92 -6.04 -23.72
C THR A 207 2.50 -6.68 -22.47
N ASP A 208 3.42 -7.63 -22.64
CA ASP A 208 4.12 -8.32 -21.54
C ASP A 208 5.52 -7.77 -21.29
N LEU A 209 6.00 -6.81 -22.09
CA LEU A 209 7.36 -6.29 -22.00
C LEU A 209 7.74 -5.77 -20.60
N PRO A 210 6.88 -4.96 -19.90
CA PRO A 210 7.22 -4.52 -18.55
C PRO A 210 7.41 -5.69 -17.57
N TYR A 211 6.58 -6.72 -17.64
CA TYR A 211 6.72 -7.93 -16.81
C TYR A 211 7.98 -8.70 -17.13
N GLN A 212 8.33 -8.88 -18.42
CA GLN A 212 9.56 -9.56 -18.84
C GLN A 212 10.79 -8.82 -18.31
N LEU A 213 10.85 -7.50 -18.46
CA LEU A 213 11.94 -6.67 -17.94
C LEU A 213 12.04 -6.76 -16.41
N GLN A 214 10.91 -6.73 -15.71
CA GLN A 214 10.85 -6.90 -14.26
C GLN A 214 11.35 -8.29 -13.84
N ALA A 215 10.90 -9.35 -14.51
CA ALA A 215 11.29 -10.73 -14.22
C ALA A 215 12.79 -10.98 -14.45
N GLU A 216 13.35 -10.34 -15.46
CA GLU A 216 14.78 -10.40 -15.79
C GLU A 216 15.64 -9.48 -14.90
N GLY A 217 15.02 -8.68 -14.01
CA GLY A 217 15.73 -7.69 -13.20
C GLY A 217 16.29 -6.52 -14.02
N LYS A 218 15.69 -6.22 -15.18
CA LYS A 218 16.11 -5.19 -16.12
C LYS A 218 15.17 -3.98 -16.16
N TRP A 219 14.09 -3.98 -15.37
CA TRP A 219 13.13 -2.89 -15.31
C TRP A 219 13.75 -1.66 -14.63
N SER A 220 14.61 -0.95 -15.38
CA SER A 220 15.40 0.23 -14.95
C SER A 220 14.83 1.52 -15.51
N TRP A 221 15.32 2.65 -15.04
CA TRP A 221 15.01 3.97 -15.58
C TRP A 221 15.25 4.07 -17.08
N ASP A 222 16.33 3.46 -17.61
CA ASP A 222 16.63 3.50 -19.03
C ASP A 222 15.56 2.77 -19.87
N GLU A 223 15.07 1.62 -19.40
CA GLU A 223 14.02 0.88 -20.10
C GLU A 223 12.67 1.57 -19.99
N PHE A 224 12.36 2.18 -18.84
CA PHE A 224 11.17 3.00 -18.67
C PHE A 224 11.19 4.23 -19.59
N GLU A 225 12.30 4.97 -19.66
CA GLU A 225 12.46 6.12 -20.55
C GLU A 225 12.28 5.73 -22.02
N LYS A 226 12.84 4.58 -22.44
CA LYS A 226 12.62 4.06 -23.80
C LYS A 226 11.14 3.83 -24.10
N LEU A 227 10.42 3.23 -23.15
CA LEU A 227 8.97 3.03 -23.30
C LEU A 227 8.21 4.35 -23.31
N CYS A 228 8.54 5.29 -22.43
CA CYS A 228 7.93 6.62 -22.45
C CYS A 228 8.07 7.27 -23.82
N LYS A 229 9.28 7.26 -24.38
CA LYS A 229 9.55 7.80 -25.72
C LYS A 229 8.79 7.06 -26.82
N GLU A 230 8.77 5.72 -26.76
CA GLU A 230 8.11 4.88 -27.77
C GLU A 230 6.59 5.07 -27.77
N LEU A 231 6.00 5.30 -26.61
CA LEU A 231 4.56 5.40 -26.41
C LEU A 231 4.02 6.83 -26.50
N THR A 232 4.90 7.84 -26.50
CA THR A 232 4.49 9.23 -26.74
C THR A 232 4.21 9.43 -28.23
N LYS A 233 2.97 9.81 -28.59
CA LYS A 233 2.50 9.88 -29.96
C LYS A 233 1.70 11.15 -30.27
N ASP A 234 2.00 11.74 -31.42
CA ASP A 234 1.10 12.59 -32.21
C ASP A 234 0.44 11.67 -33.23
N THR A 235 -0.80 11.28 -33.01
CA THR A 235 -1.50 10.26 -33.80
C THR A 235 -2.15 10.85 -35.05
N ASN A 236 -2.39 12.17 -35.08
CA ASN A 236 -3.05 12.90 -36.16
C ASN A 236 -2.08 13.73 -36.99
N ASN A 237 -0.80 13.86 -36.57
CA ASN A 237 0.29 14.62 -37.20
C ASN A 237 0.00 16.14 -37.28
N ASP A 238 -0.60 16.71 -36.22
CA ASP A 238 -0.84 18.15 -36.13
C ASP A 238 0.26 18.89 -35.34
N GLY A 239 1.23 18.16 -34.80
CA GLY A 239 2.36 18.69 -34.04
C GLY A 239 2.08 18.79 -32.54
N VAL A 240 0.93 18.27 -32.08
CA VAL A 240 0.55 18.20 -30.65
C VAL A 240 0.56 16.74 -30.22
N THR A 241 1.05 16.46 -29.02
CA THR A 241 1.01 15.11 -28.47
C THR A 241 -0.42 14.73 -28.08
N ASP A 242 -0.95 13.64 -28.67
CA ASP A 242 -2.26 13.07 -28.35
C ASP A 242 -2.17 12.01 -27.25
N VAL A 243 -1.06 11.26 -27.22
CA VAL A 243 -0.82 10.21 -26.21
C VAL A 243 0.55 10.41 -25.58
N TYR A 244 0.58 10.58 -24.29
CA TYR A 244 1.81 10.68 -23.52
C TYR A 244 2.31 9.28 -23.11
N GLY A 245 3.63 9.13 -22.97
CA GLY A 245 4.23 7.89 -22.50
C GLY A 245 3.84 7.57 -21.07
N VAL A 246 3.73 8.60 -20.23
CA VAL A 246 3.41 8.46 -18.82
C VAL A 246 2.60 9.66 -18.30
N THR A 247 1.77 9.39 -17.29
CA THR A 247 1.07 10.39 -16.48
C THR A 247 1.20 10.02 -14.99
N GLY A 248 0.77 10.89 -14.11
CA GLY A 248 0.75 10.69 -12.66
C GLY A 248 0.81 11.99 -11.89
N GLN A 249 0.77 11.88 -10.58
CA GLN A 249 1.07 13.02 -9.72
C GLN A 249 2.58 13.24 -9.70
N ASN A 250 3.06 14.42 -10.11
CA ASN A 250 4.48 14.70 -10.18
C ASN A 250 5.20 14.51 -8.84
N THR A 251 4.57 14.82 -7.70
CA THR A 251 5.14 14.57 -6.37
C THR A 251 5.38 13.08 -6.11
N VAL A 252 4.50 12.20 -6.55
CA VAL A 252 4.65 10.74 -6.46
C VAL A 252 5.79 10.29 -7.37
N PHE A 253 5.86 10.81 -8.59
CA PHE A 253 6.88 10.45 -9.57
C PHE A 253 8.31 10.83 -9.10
N PHE A 254 8.52 12.07 -8.63
CA PHE A 254 9.81 12.50 -8.11
C PHE A 254 10.20 11.76 -6.83
N THR A 255 9.25 11.52 -5.93
CA THR A 255 9.48 10.72 -4.72
C THR A 255 9.90 9.30 -5.07
N ALA A 256 9.21 8.67 -6.01
CA ALA A 256 9.52 7.32 -6.47
C ALA A 256 10.93 7.24 -7.10
N ALA A 257 11.30 8.24 -7.90
CA ALA A 257 12.65 8.31 -8.47
C ALA A 257 13.73 8.38 -7.38
N LEU A 258 13.56 9.24 -6.36
CA LEU A 258 14.48 9.32 -5.24
C LEU A 258 14.61 7.97 -4.51
N MET A 259 13.48 7.39 -4.13
CA MET A 259 13.45 6.15 -3.34
C MET A 259 14.01 4.97 -4.11
N THR A 260 13.73 4.84 -5.41
CA THR A 260 14.26 3.75 -6.23
C THR A 260 15.71 3.97 -6.69
N ASN A 261 16.27 5.15 -6.44
CA ASN A 261 17.72 5.40 -6.49
C ASN A 261 18.41 5.18 -5.13
N GLY A 262 17.66 4.69 -4.13
CA GLY A 262 18.18 4.37 -2.80
C GLY A 262 18.61 5.61 -2.01
N THR A 263 17.87 6.71 -2.14
CA THR A 263 18.18 7.98 -1.48
C THR A 263 16.94 8.81 -1.21
N PHE A 264 17.08 9.81 -0.36
CA PHE A 264 16.14 10.90 -0.19
C PHE A 264 16.89 12.16 0.27
N VAL A 265 16.23 13.33 0.27
CA VAL A 265 16.85 14.61 0.69
C VAL A 265 17.19 14.66 2.18
N ILE A 266 16.54 13.80 2.95
CA ILE A 266 16.79 13.59 4.38
C ILE A 266 16.90 12.08 4.60
N THR A 267 17.94 11.68 5.32
CA THR A 267 18.22 10.28 5.66
C THR A 267 18.54 10.17 7.15
N LYS A 268 18.61 8.96 7.65
CA LYS A 268 18.98 8.64 9.03
C LYS A 268 20.35 7.96 9.04
N ASP A 269 21.20 8.32 9.98
CA ASP A 269 22.45 7.61 10.21
C ASP A 269 22.24 6.37 11.11
N ASP A 270 23.30 5.57 11.28
CA ASP A 270 23.27 4.35 12.11
C ASP A 270 22.93 4.62 13.59
N SER A 271 23.06 5.86 14.05
CA SER A 271 22.68 6.27 15.42
C SER A 271 21.22 6.71 15.55
N GLY A 272 20.48 6.75 14.45
CA GLY A 272 19.10 7.21 14.38
C GLY A 272 18.94 8.74 14.26
N LYS A 273 20.02 9.48 14.04
CA LYS A 273 19.98 10.93 13.78
C LYS A 273 19.65 11.21 12.33
N LEU A 274 18.78 12.19 12.14
CA LEU A 274 18.51 12.69 10.80
C LEU A 274 19.68 13.50 10.26
N MET A 275 19.92 13.35 8.98
CA MET A 275 20.96 14.06 8.23
C MET A 275 20.35 14.70 6.99
N MET A 276 20.75 15.94 6.73
CA MET A 276 20.50 16.60 5.47
C MET A 276 21.33 15.93 4.36
N ASN A 277 20.66 15.37 3.38
CA ASN A 277 21.27 14.61 2.31
C ASN A 277 21.09 15.23 0.91
N ALA A 278 20.55 16.45 0.83
CA ALA A 278 20.25 17.12 -0.45
C ALA A 278 21.46 17.31 -1.37
N LYS A 279 22.69 17.18 -0.84
CA LYS A 279 23.96 17.29 -1.60
C LYS A 279 24.50 15.94 -2.08
N ASP A 280 23.85 14.83 -1.73
CA ASP A 280 24.23 13.51 -2.26
C ASP A 280 24.03 13.51 -3.79
N PRO A 281 25.06 13.13 -4.57
CA PRO A 281 24.93 13.03 -6.02
C PRO A 281 23.74 12.18 -6.50
N LYS A 282 23.35 11.16 -5.74
CA LYS A 282 22.19 10.30 -6.04
C LYS A 282 20.86 11.07 -6.03
N VAL A 283 20.74 12.07 -5.14
CA VAL A 283 19.55 12.93 -5.06
C VAL A 283 19.40 13.73 -6.35
N LEU A 284 20.49 14.43 -6.74
CA LEU A 284 20.46 15.22 -7.97
C LEU A 284 20.31 14.36 -9.22
N GLU A 285 20.93 13.17 -9.26
CA GLU A 285 20.77 12.19 -10.33
C GLU A 285 19.30 11.80 -10.50
N ALA A 286 18.61 11.44 -9.39
CA ALA A 286 17.20 11.05 -9.41
C ALA A 286 16.29 12.18 -9.90
N LEU A 287 16.48 13.37 -9.35
CA LEU A 287 15.65 14.53 -9.72
C LEU A 287 15.90 14.98 -11.17
N ASN A 288 17.14 14.94 -11.65
CA ASN A 288 17.47 15.28 -13.03
C ASN A 288 16.88 14.26 -14.01
N TRP A 289 16.90 12.94 -13.67
CA TRP A 289 16.27 11.94 -14.52
C TRP A 289 14.75 12.12 -14.58
N ALA A 290 14.11 12.30 -13.43
CA ALA A 290 12.65 12.50 -13.40
C ALA A 290 12.26 13.80 -14.13
N HIS A 291 12.99 14.89 -13.94
CA HIS A 291 12.76 16.15 -14.64
C HIS A 291 12.95 16.02 -16.15
N LYS A 292 13.94 15.24 -16.59
CA LYS A 292 14.15 14.94 -18.01
C LYS A 292 12.93 14.29 -18.67
N ILE A 293 12.23 13.38 -17.97
CA ILE A 293 11.00 12.75 -18.49
C ILE A 293 9.91 13.78 -18.77
N LEU A 294 9.84 14.86 -17.96
CA LEU A 294 8.94 15.98 -18.16
C LEU A 294 9.41 16.87 -19.31
N ASP A 295 10.70 17.25 -19.32
CA ASP A 295 11.30 18.15 -20.31
C ASP A 295 11.24 17.62 -21.75
N GLU A 296 11.40 16.31 -21.92
CA GLU A 296 11.29 15.62 -23.18
C GLU A 296 9.83 15.48 -23.66
N GLY A 297 8.86 15.95 -22.85
CA GLY A 297 7.44 15.91 -23.19
C GLY A 297 6.83 14.51 -23.15
N TYR A 298 7.42 13.58 -22.39
CA TYR A 298 6.87 12.23 -22.25
C TYR A 298 5.83 12.14 -21.15
N PHE A 299 5.85 13.07 -20.19
CA PHE A 299 4.94 13.13 -19.05
C PHE A 299 3.78 14.07 -19.35
N SER A 300 2.53 13.63 -19.15
CA SER A 300 1.36 14.50 -19.23
C SER A 300 1.30 15.41 -18.01
N LEU A 301 1.29 16.70 -18.23
CA LEU A 301 1.16 17.72 -17.19
C LEU A 301 -0.24 18.32 -17.18
N ALA A 302 -0.69 18.81 -16.03
CA ALA A 302 -1.96 19.51 -15.88
C ALA A 302 -2.07 20.68 -16.89
N LYS A 303 -3.22 20.78 -17.56
CA LYS A 303 -3.58 21.89 -18.43
C LYS A 303 -4.45 22.89 -17.66
N GLU A 304 -4.55 24.11 -18.15
CA GLU A 304 -5.41 25.13 -17.53
C GLU A 304 -6.87 24.65 -17.48
N GLY A 305 -7.42 24.59 -16.27
CA GLY A 305 -8.80 24.15 -16.02
C GLY A 305 -8.96 22.69 -15.64
N ASP A 306 -7.89 21.91 -15.64
CA ASP A 306 -7.93 20.50 -15.20
C ASP A 306 -8.22 20.39 -13.70
N SER A 307 -8.80 19.26 -13.28
CA SER A 307 -8.90 18.89 -11.88
C SER A 307 -7.51 18.49 -11.33
N TRP A 308 -7.36 18.49 -10.01
CA TRP A 308 -6.10 18.09 -9.38
C TRP A 308 -5.69 16.64 -9.68
N ASP A 309 -6.63 15.79 -10.07
CA ASP A 309 -6.46 14.37 -10.37
C ASP A 309 -6.60 14.03 -11.87
N TYR A 310 -6.29 15.01 -12.74
CA TYR A 310 -6.35 14.92 -14.20
C TYR A 310 -5.68 13.66 -14.76
N PHE A 311 -4.61 13.22 -14.16
CA PHE A 311 -3.84 12.04 -14.56
C PHE A 311 -4.66 10.75 -14.58
N LYS A 312 -5.75 10.66 -13.82
CA LYS A 312 -6.68 9.53 -13.87
C LYS A 312 -7.42 9.51 -15.20
N ALA A 313 -7.98 10.65 -15.59
CA ALA A 313 -8.66 10.80 -16.87
C ALA A 313 -7.69 10.52 -18.02
N ASP A 314 -6.50 11.11 -18.01
CA ASP A 314 -5.47 10.89 -19.04
C ASP A 314 -5.19 9.39 -19.24
N PHE A 315 -5.09 8.62 -18.15
CA PHE A 315 -4.82 7.19 -18.25
C PHE A 315 -6.05 6.40 -18.74
N PHE A 316 -7.22 6.64 -18.14
CA PHE A 316 -8.42 5.86 -18.45
C PHE A 316 -9.05 6.22 -19.80
N ASP A 317 -8.91 7.47 -20.25
CA ASP A 317 -9.37 7.92 -21.57
C ASP A 317 -8.36 7.58 -22.69
N GLY A 318 -7.19 7.05 -22.32
CA GLY A 318 -6.16 6.62 -23.28
C GLY A 318 -5.29 7.75 -23.81
N GLU A 319 -5.22 8.86 -23.11
CA GLU A 319 -4.30 9.97 -23.39
C GLU A 319 -2.89 9.75 -22.78
N ALA A 320 -2.73 8.73 -21.92
CA ALA A 320 -1.45 8.29 -21.41
C ALA A 320 -1.33 6.77 -21.41
N ALA A 321 -0.15 6.26 -21.79
CA ALA A 321 0.10 4.82 -21.91
C ALA A 321 0.49 4.17 -20.58
N MET A 322 1.14 4.90 -19.68
CA MET A 322 1.53 4.46 -18.35
C MET A 322 1.08 5.49 -17.30
N TRP A 323 0.84 5.01 -16.07
CA TRP A 323 0.44 5.83 -14.95
C TRP A 323 1.21 5.44 -13.70
N VAL A 324 1.96 6.40 -13.15
CA VAL A 324 2.69 6.22 -11.88
C VAL A 324 1.79 6.62 -10.73
N GLU A 325 1.39 5.64 -9.94
CA GLU A 325 0.50 5.87 -8.79
C GLU A 325 0.59 4.69 -7.80
N GLU A 326 -0.11 4.84 -6.68
CA GLU A 326 -0.24 3.81 -5.67
C GLU A 326 -1.25 2.72 -6.11
N GLU A 327 -1.02 1.48 -5.73
CA GLU A 327 -1.75 0.30 -6.22
C GLU A 327 -3.28 0.38 -6.00
N TYR A 328 -3.72 1.01 -4.91
CA TYR A 328 -5.15 1.14 -4.60
C TYR A 328 -5.91 2.02 -5.61
N ALA A 329 -5.22 2.90 -6.33
CA ALA A 329 -5.83 3.81 -7.29
C ALA A 329 -6.53 3.07 -8.43
N ILE A 330 -6.12 1.83 -8.71
CA ILE A 330 -6.74 0.99 -9.72
C ILE A 330 -8.22 0.70 -9.43
N SER A 331 -8.60 0.59 -8.15
CA SER A 331 -9.99 0.37 -7.75
C SER A 331 -10.90 1.56 -8.06
N GLN A 332 -10.32 2.74 -8.33
CA GLN A 332 -11.05 3.98 -8.58
C GLN A 332 -11.44 4.20 -10.05
N GLY A 333 -11.09 3.28 -10.94
CA GLY A 333 -11.38 3.46 -12.37
C GLY A 333 -11.51 2.18 -13.20
N ILE A 334 -10.87 1.07 -12.83
CA ILE A 334 -10.89 -0.17 -13.65
C ILE A 334 -12.31 -0.69 -13.88
N ALA A 335 -13.15 -0.69 -12.84
CA ALA A 335 -14.50 -1.20 -12.94
C ALA A 335 -15.38 -0.36 -13.90
N GLU A 336 -15.13 0.94 -13.98
CA GLU A 336 -15.87 1.87 -14.84
C GLU A 336 -15.41 1.77 -16.29
N HIS A 337 -14.13 1.62 -16.53
CA HIS A 337 -13.53 1.65 -17.86
C HIS A 337 -13.32 0.27 -18.49
N SER A 338 -13.48 -0.83 -17.72
CA SER A 338 -13.27 -2.23 -18.18
C SER A 338 -11.95 -2.41 -18.94
N MET A 339 -10.90 -1.72 -18.52
CA MET A 339 -9.61 -1.65 -19.22
C MET A 339 -8.72 -2.83 -18.81
N ASP A 340 -8.00 -3.38 -19.79
CA ASP A 340 -6.94 -4.36 -19.55
C ASP A 340 -5.65 -3.62 -19.16
N VAL A 341 -5.34 -3.64 -17.86
CA VAL A 341 -4.25 -2.87 -17.24
C VAL A 341 -3.28 -3.83 -16.56
N GLY A 342 -1.98 -3.67 -16.87
CA GLY A 342 -0.92 -4.31 -16.12
C GLY A 342 -0.35 -3.41 -15.02
N PHE A 343 0.41 -4.01 -14.09
CA PHE A 343 1.06 -3.30 -12.99
C PHE A 343 2.44 -3.88 -12.71
N VAL A 344 3.47 -3.04 -12.71
CA VAL A 344 4.86 -3.38 -12.35
C VAL A 344 5.38 -2.41 -11.29
N THR A 345 6.47 -2.79 -10.60
CA THR A 345 7.14 -1.87 -9.67
C THR A 345 7.57 -0.59 -10.38
N PHE A 346 7.79 0.49 -9.63
CA PHE A 346 8.50 1.64 -10.20
C PHE A 346 9.93 1.22 -10.60
N PRO A 347 10.45 1.67 -11.76
CA PRO A 347 11.76 1.25 -12.27
C PRO A 347 12.89 1.70 -11.33
N TYR A 348 13.88 0.85 -11.15
CA TYR A 348 15.02 1.16 -10.29
C TYR A 348 16.03 2.09 -10.96
N GLY A 349 16.65 2.94 -10.13
CA GLY A 349 17.73 3.84 -10.54
C GLY A 349 19.12 3.18 -10.56
N PRO A 350 20.09 3.82 -11.22
CA PRO A 350 21.44 3.27 -11.41
C PRO A 350 22.21 3.09 -10.10
N ALA A 351 21.95 3.92 -9.07
CA ALA A 351 22.67 3.82 -7.81
C ALA A 351 22.28 2.58 -6.99
N VAL A 352 21.07 2.05 -7.16
CA VAL A 352 20.62 0.79 -6.55
C VAL A 352 20.92 -0.39 -7.46
N GLY A 353 20.70 -0.26 -8.76
CA GLY A 353 21.02 -1.26 -9.78
C GLY A 353 20.25 -2.59 -9.66
N LYS A 354 19.15 -2.61 -8.92
CA LYS A 354 18.26 -3.77 -8.73
C LYS A 354 16.85 -3.30 -8.36
N PRO A 355 15.81 -4.13 -8.59
CA PRO A 355 14.47 -3.81 -8.13
C PRO A 355 14.42 -3.58 -6.62
N ILE A 356 13.68 -2.54 -6.22
CA ILE A 356 13.41 -2.17 -4.83
C ILE A 356 11.95 -1.75 -4.72
N ALA A 357 11.31 -2.10 -3.61
CA ALA A 357 9.95 -1.71 -3.33
C ALA A 357 9.88 -0.37 -2.58
N ILE A 358 8.92 0.45 -2.93
CA ILE A 358 8.63 1.68 -2.21
C ILE A 358 7.65 1.35 -1.08
N CYS A 359 8.06 1.66 0.16
CA CYS A 359 7.21 1.56 1.33
C CYS A 359 6.64 2.93 1.67
N ARG A 360 5.31 3.04 1.70
CA ARG A 360 4.58 4.24 2.12
C ARG A 360 3.42 3.83 3.02
N GLU A 361 3.77 3.22 4.15
CA GLU A 361 2.78 2.75 5.10
C GLU A 361 2.12 3.90 5.88
N ASN A 362 0.85 3.71 6.20
CA ASN A 362 0.22 4.43 7.27
C ASN A 362 0.78 3.95 8.61
N ILE A 363 1.05 4.86 9.50
CA ILE A 363 1.66 4.55 10.79
C ILE A 363 0.57 4.42 11.85
N LEU A 364 0.57 3.29 12.54
CA LEU A 364 -0.26 3.05 13.70
C LEU A 364 0.51 3.42 14.95
N ILE A 365 -0.17 4.07 15.89
CA ILE A 365 0.42 4.44 17.19
C ILE A 365 -0.52 4.07 18.33
N ILE A 366 0.06 3.81 19.49
CA ILE A 366 -0.69 3.86 20.76
C ILE A 366 -0.56 5.29 21.29
N PRO A 367 -1.67 5.97 21.61
CA PRO A 367 -1.63 7.34 22.16
C PRO A 367 -0.84 7.43 23.45
N SER A 368 -0.02 8.47 23.61
CA SER A 368 0.76 8.73 24.82
C SER A 368 -0.04 9.56 25.82
N CYS A 369 -1.05 8.97 26.44
CA CYS A 369 -1.84 9.62 27.48
C CYS A 369 -2.13 8.65 28.66
N PRO A 370 -2.55 9.12 29.84
CA PRO A 370 -2.86 8.26 30.97
C PRO A 370 -3.86 7.13 30.66
N ALA A 371 -4.88 7.41 29.84
CA ALA A 371 -5.90 6.41 29.50
C ALA A 371 -5.36 5.18 28.78
N THR A 372 -4.24 5.30 28.07
CA THR A 372 -3.63 4.20 27.29
C THR A 372 -2.36 3.65 27.93
N LYS A 373 -1.58 4.48 28.64
CA LYS A 373 -0.30 4.04 29.24
C LYS A 373 -0.44 2.87 30.19
N ASP A 374 -1.46 2.88 31.05
CA ASP A 374 -1.67 1.85 32.07
C ASP A 374 -2.12 0.51 31.48
N ILE A 375 -2.67 0.51 30.28
CA ILE A 375 -3.18 -0.67 29.56
C ILE A 375 -2.45 -0.92 28.25
N ALA A 376 -1.32 -0.28 28.02
CA ALA A 376 -0.61 -0.33 26.74
C ALA A 376 -0.23 -1.76 26.32
N ASP A 377 0.18 -2.60 27.27
CA ASP A 377 0.51 -3.99 26.99
C ASP A 377 -0.74 -4.86 26.73
N ASP A 378 -1.90 -4.50 27.32
CA ASP A 378 -3.17 -5.15 27.00
C ASP A 378 -3.64 -4.79 25.58
N ILE A 379 -3.48 -3.51 25.16
CA ILE A 379 -3.71 -3.05 23.79
C ILE A 379 -2.79 -3.79 22.83
N ALA A 380 -1.50 -3.85 23.15
CA ALA A 380 -0.49 -4.53 22.35
C ALA A 380 -0.77 -6.03 22.20
N PHE A 381 -1.19 -6.70 23.27
CA PHE A 381 -1.58 -8.11 23.27
C PHE A 381 -2.76 -8.36 22.33
N ALA A 382 -3.82 -7.57 22.43
CA ALA A 382 -4.98 -7.71 21.55
C ALA A 382 -4.64 -7.42 20.08
N TYR A 383 -3.81 -6.39 19.83
CA TYR A 383 -3.36 -6.06 18.48
C TYR A 383 -2.42 -7.12 17.89
N ASN A 384 -1.56 -7.72 18.71
CA ASN A 384 -0.70 -8.82 18.28
C ASN A 384 -1.53 -10.01 17.77
N ILE A 385 -2.64 -10.36 18.47
CA ILE A 385 -3.58 -11.38 18.01
C ILE A 385 -4.28 -10.94 16.73
N TYR A 386 -4.72 -9.68 16.64
CA TYR A 386 -5.37 -9.13 15.44
C TYR A 386 -4.49 -9.22 14.19
N THR A 387 -3.18 -9.23 14.36
CA THR A 387 -2.23 -9.33 13.24
C THR A 387 -1.76 -10.77 12.97
N ASP A 388 -2.17 -11.76 13.79
CA ASP A 388 -1.86 -13.16 13.56
C ASP A 388 -2.68 -13.72 12.36
N VAL A 389 -2.21 -14.81 11.79
CA VAL A 389 -2.93 -15.55 10.75
C VAL A 389 -3.64 -16.75 11.37
N PRO A 390 -4.81 -17.18 10.84
CA PRO A 390 -5.51 -18.35 11.34
C PRO A 390 -4.71 -19.65 11.07
N GLU A 391 -4.92 -20.66 11.89
CA GLU A 391 -4.32 -21.99 11.73
C GLU A 391 -4.59 -22.56 10.33
N GLY A 392 -3.56 -23.07 9.69
CA GLY A 392 -3.63 -23.61 8.31
C GLY A 392 -3.38 -22.60 7.20
N TYR A 393 -3.09 -21.35 7.55
CA TYR A 393 -2.78 -20.28 6.61
C TYR A 393 -1.41 -19.63 6.85
N GLU A 394 -0.53 -20.25 7.64
CA GLU A 394 0.75 -19.70 8.06
C GLU A 394 1.74 -19.50 6.92
N ASP A 395 1.65 -20.40 5.90
CA ASP A 395 2.50 -20.38 4.70
C ASP A 395 1.73 -19.91 3.45
N ASP A 396 0.49 -19.45 3.63
CA ASP A 396 -0.34 -19.00 2.52
C ASP A 396 -0.39 -17.48 2.43
N ASP A 397 -0.16 -16.98 1.23
CA ASP A 397 -0.34 -15.57 0.89
C ASP A 397 -1.83 -15.14 0.82
N ALA A 398 -2.75 -15.99 1.25
CA ALA A 398 -4.20 -15.78 1.15
C ALA A 398 -4.67 -14.47 1.79
N ARG A 399 -3.96 -13.98 2.84
CA ARG A 399 -4.29 -12.72 3.50
C ARG A 399 -4.30 -11.52 2.54
N TRP A 400 -3.22 -11.36 1.77
CA TRP A 400 -3.09 -10.24 0.84
C TRP A 400 -3.63 -10.58 -0.55
N LYS A 401 -3.46 -11.82 -0.99
CA LYS A 401 -3.78 -12.29 -2.34
C LYS A 401 -5.24 -12.10 -2.70
N ALA A 402 -6.15 -12.54 -1.83
CA ALA A 402 -7.59 -12.39 -2.05
C ALA A 402 -8.03 -10.93 -2.21
N SER A 403 -7.35 -9.98 -1.55
CA SER A 403 -7.64 -8.55 -1.70
C SER A 403 -7.20 -8.04 -3.06
N TYR A 404 -6.00 -8.41 -3.51
CA TYR A 404 -5.46 -7.93 -4.79
C TYR A 404 -6.05 -8.65 -6.01
N GLU A 405 -6.41 -9.94 -5.90
CA GLU A 405 -7.10 -10.68 -6.97
C GLU A 405 -8.47 -10.07 -7.31
N THR A 406 -9.10 -9.36 -6.39
CA THR A 406 -10.34 -8.63 -6.68
C THR A 406 -10.11 -7.26 -7.30
N LEU A 407 -8.93 -6.67 -7.10
CA LEU A 407 -8.60 -5.34 -7.60
C LEU A 407 -8.01 -5.40 -9.03
N PHE A 408 -7.16 -6.38 -9.30
CA PHE A 408 -6.47 -6.50 -10.58
C PHE A 408 -7.13 -7.54 -11.47
N ASN A 409 -7.46 -7.14 -12.70
CA ASN A 409 -7.92 -8.06 -13.75
C ASN A 409 -6.77 -8.83 -14.41
N ASP A 410 -5.52 -8.53 -14.01
CA ASP A 410 -4.30 -9.13 -14.55
C ASP A 410 -3.63 -10.03 -13.50
N GLU A 411 -3.62 -11.34 -13.76
CA GLU A 411 -3.02 -12.33 -12.88
C GLU A 411 -1.52 -12.04 -12.61
N LYS A 412 -0.77 -11.55 -13.61
CA LYS A 412 0.66 -11.23 -13.45
C LYS A 412 0.90 -10.06 -12.50
N ALA A 413 0.00 -9.08 -12.47
CA ALA A 413 0.09 -7.99 -11.51
C ALA A 413 0.12 -8.52 -10.08
N VAL A 414 -0.69 -9.55 -9.78
CA VAL A 414 -0.78 -10.15 -8.45
C VAL A 414 0.33 -11.16 -8.21
N THR A 415 0.49 -12.15 -9.10
CA THR A 415 1.38 -13.30 -8.88
C THR A 415 2.86 -12.96 -9.03
N GLU A 416 3.20 -11.96 -9.82
CA GLU A 416 4.56 -11.48 -10.00
C GLU A 416 4.78 -10.19 -9.21
N THR A 417 4.17 -9.07 -9.59
CA THR A 417 4.53 -7.76 -9.05
C THR A 417 4.19 -7.63 -7.57
N ILE A 418 2.92 -7.81 -7.19
CA ILE A 418 2.49 -7.68 -5.78
C ILE A 418 3.23 -8.70 -4.91
N ASN A 419 3.27 -9.96 -5.35
CA ASN A 419 3.99 -11.01 -4.65
C ASN A 419 5.47 -10.68 -4.44
N TRP A 420 6.15 -10.14 -5.46
CA TRP A 420 7.58 -9.81 -5.33
C TRP A 420 7.83 -8.60 -4.45
N ILE A 421 6.95 -7.61 -4.47
CA ILE A 421 7.02 -6.47 -3.55
C ILE A 421 6.91 -6.95 -2.10
N ILE A 422 5.98 -7.84 -1.82
CA ILE A 422 5.73 -8.32 -0.45
C ILE A 422 6.80 -9.30 0.02
N ASN A 423 7.24 -10.23 -0.86
CA ASN A 423 8.00 -11.40 -0.43
C ASN A 423 9.46 -11.43 -0.92
N LYS A 424 9.87 -10.58 -1.85
CA LYS A 424 11.16 -10.73 -2.53
C LYS A 424 12.04 -9.48 -2.52
N TYR A 425 11.45 -8.30 -2.63
CA TYR A 425 12.22 -7.06 -2.79
C TYR A 425 12.55 -6.42 -1.44
N ASP A 426 13.72 -5.81 -1.36
CA ASP A 426 14.01 -4.89 -0.27
C ASP A 426 13.07 -3.68 -0.39
N SER A 427 12.67 -3.12 0.75
CA SER A 427 11.81 -1.95 0.79
C SER A 427 12.55 -0.75 1.39
N TYR A 428 12.17 0.44 0.95
CA TYR A 428 12.69 1.70 1.46
C TYR A 428 11.52 2.61 1.86
N MET A 429 11.59 3.20 3.04
CA MET A 429 10.66 4.20 3.53
C MET A 429 11.39 5.52 3.78
N ASN A 430 10.72 6.63 3.50
CA ASN A 430 11.33 7.96 3.56
C ASN A 430 11.49 8.46 5.00
N ASP A 431 12.74 8.65 5.46
CA ASP A 431 13.05 9.23 6.77
C ASP A 431 12.60 10.70 6.91
N GLY A 432 12.40 11.41 5.80
CA GLY A 432 11.92 12.79 5.79
C GLY A 432 10.54 12.96 6.44
N MET A 433 9.76 11.89 6.55
CA MET A 433 8.48 11.89 7.28
C MET A 433 8.62 12.25 8.77
N LEU A 434 9.81 12.19 9.34
CA LEU A 434 10.08 12.53 10.75
C LEU A 434 10.29 14.03 10.96
N ILE A 435 10.29 14.86 9.92
CA ILE A 435 10.45 16.30 10.01
C ILE A 435 9.09 16.99 9.90
N ALA A 436 8.78 17.79 10.90
CA ALA A 436 7.58 18.63 10.87
C ALA A 436 7.67 19.64 9.71
N ASN A 437 6.57 19.78 8.97
CA ASN A 437 6.47 20.66 7.79
C ASN A 437 7.38 20.30 6.61
N PHE A 438 7.85 19.05 6.53
CA PHE A 438 8.47 18.54 5.31
C PHE A 438 7.38 18.41 4.21
N ARG A 439 6.97 19.56 3.70
CA ARG A 439 5.90 19.63 2.71
C ARG A 439 6.39 19.20 1.35
N PRO A 440 5.53 18.61 0.51
CA PRO A 440 5.88 18.27 -0.86
C PRO A 440 5.97 19.48 -1.81
N ASP A 441 5.81 20.72 -1.31
CA ASP A 441 5.79 21.94 -2.13
C ASP A 441 7.00 22.05 -3.05
N TRP A 442 8.18 21.65 -2.59
CA TRP A 442 9.38 21.62 -3.41
C TRP A 442 9.29 20.60 -4.57
N LEU A 443 8.55 19.50 -4.40
CA LEU A 443 8.30 18.53 -5.46
C LEU A 443 7.32 19.08 -6.50
N TYR A 444 6.33 19.87 -6.09
CA TYR A 444 5.47 20.58 -7.04
C TYR A 444 6.25 21.58 -7.86
N ASN A 445 7.17 22.34 -7.22
CA ASN A 445 8.02 23.30 -7.92
C ASN A 445 8.96 22.63 -8.93
N LEU A 446 9.36 21.38 -8.71
CA LEU A 446 10.11 20.57 -9.69
C LEU A 446 9.25 20.17 -10.89
N GLY A 447 7.96 19.96 -10.69
CA GLY A 447 7.01 19.61 -11.77
C GLY A 447 6.64 20.77 -12.67
N ASP A 448 6.91 22.01 -12.25
CA ASP A 448 6.76 23.18 -13.11
C ASP A 448 7.89 23.22 -14.14
N ALA A 449 7.57 23.52 -15.39
CA ALA A 449 8.50 23.52 -16.53
C ALA A 449 9.74 24.42 -16.36
N ALA A 450 9.77 25.26 -15.32
CA ALA A 450 10.90 26.13 -14.97
C ALA A 450 11.73 25.62 -13.78
N GLY A 451 11.36 24.48 -13.17
CA GLY A 451 11.99 23.96 -11.97
C GLY A 451 13.34 23.30 -12.25
N VAL A 452 14.46 23.96 -11.92
CA VAL A 452 15.79 23.35 -12.02
C VAL A 452 16.11 22.62 -10.72
N PRO A 453 16.30 21.28 -10.74
CA PRO A 453 16.48 20.47 -9.53
C PRO A 453 17.55 21.00 -8.56
N SER A 454 18.71 21.41 -9.05
CA SER A 454 19.77 21.95 -8.19
C SER A 454 19.38 23.26 -7.50
N THR A 455 18.64 24.13 -8.16
CA THR A 455 18.16 25.40 -7.62
C THR A 455 17.11 25.16 -6.53
N ILE A 456 16.17 24.27 -6.77
CA ILE A 456 15.14 23.87 -5.80
C ILE A 456 15.78 23.28 -4.54
N LEU A 457 16.73 22.34 -4.71
CA LEU A 457 17.46 21.77 -3.56
C LEU A 457 18.20 22.83 -2.75
N GLU A 458 18.82 23.82 -3.42
CA GLU A 458 19.53 24.91 -2.74
C GLU A 458 18.54 25.80 -1.94
N GLU A 459 17.40 26.14 -2.54
CA GLU A 459 16.38 26.97 -1.93
C GLU A 459 15.85 26.39 -0.62
N TYR A 460 15.55 25.08 -0.60
CA TYR A 460 14.95 24.43 0.57
C TYR A 460 15.98 23.92 1.60
N SER A 461 17.24 23.78 1.23
CA SER A 461 18.28 23.16 2.08
C SER A 461 18.44 23.81 3.45
N ALA A 462 18.35 25.14 3.55
CA ALA A 462 18.53 25.84 4.83
C ALA A 462 17.37 25.58 5.81
N GLU A 463 16.17 25.53 5.30
CA GLU A 463 14.98 25.21 6.10
C GLU A 463 15.03 23.77 6.58
N TRP A 464 15.29 22.82 5.69
CA TRP A 464 15.41 21.40 6.05
C TRP A 464 16.52 21.15 7.05
N GLN A 465 17.68 21.82 6.93
CA GLN A 465 18.76 21.70 7.90
C GLN A 465 18.31 22.18 9.31
N THR A 466 17.54 23.26 9.37
CA THR A 466 17.00 23.75 10.64
C THR A 466 16.09 22.72 11.28
N GLN A 467 15.20 22.12 10.50
CA GLN A 467 14.26 21.08 10.97
C GLN A 467 14.98 19.79 11.40
N VAL A 468 16.02 19.39 10.67
CA VAL A 468 16.91 18.27 11.05
C VAL A 468 17.58 18.54 12.41
N ASP A 469 18.11 19.75 12.60
CA ASP A 469 18.78 20.14 13.84
C ASP A 469 17.79 20.18 15.02
N GLU A 470 16.59 20.69 14.81
CA GLU A 470 15.50 20.71 15.80
C GLU A 470 15.09 19.28 16.20
N PHE A 471 14.84 18.40 15.22
CA PHE A 471 14.53 17.00 15.49
C PHE A 471 15.65 16.34 16.30
N ASN A 472 16.90 16.44 15.86
CA ASN A 472 18.05 15.85 16.54
C ASN A 472 18.25 16.40 17.96
N ALA A 473 17.83 17.62 18.24
CA ALA A 473 17.85 18.19 19.59
C ALA A 473 16.85 17.52 20.54
N THR A 474 15.80 16.91 20.01
CA THR A 474 14.81 16.15 20.83
C THR A 474 15.33 14.77 21.23
N LEU A 475 16.37 14.26 20.58
CA LEU A 475 16.95 12.93 20.83
C LEU A 475 17.89 12.85 22.06
N LYS A 476 17.92 13.87 22.91
CA LYS A 476 18.84 13.97 24.07
C LYS A 476 18.34 13.22 25.29
#